data_0834010fa4803079d5ef7ab86d239ee3
#
_entry.id   0834010fa4803079d5ef7ab86d239ee3
#
_cell.length_a   1.000
_cell.length_b   1.000
_cell.length_c   1.000
_cell.angle_alpha   90.00
_cell.angle_beta   90.00
_cell.angle_gamma   90.00
#
_symmetry.space_group_name_H-M   'P 1'
#
loop_
_entity.id
_entity.type
_entity.pdbx_description
1 polymer ?
#
loop_
_entity_poly.entity_id
_entity_poly.type
_entity_poly.pdbx_seq_one_letter_code
_entity_poly.pdbx_strand_id
1 'polypeptide(L)'
;MNSFIRRSWVEIDLSQIKKNYELYKKNIPQAASVMAVIKANAYGHGDIEVARTLTSVGVNKWAVSNIDEACKLRQAGITGDILILGYTPIEKISILEENDITQAILSEEYADLLLRHHCKAKCQFALDTGMNRIGLDADDPQKCIETISFYFKNLKIDGLFTHLCVADSDESVANEFTQKQINKFETVVNGVKDLKLNSIHCLNSAGGLWKKTEYDLLVRLGIILYGLKPDSKNVLPIGIKPVMRWKSVVSMVKTVKSGEYIGYGCSFRAEKDMKVATISTGYADGYNRMLSNKGHVLIEGKNASIVGRICMDQFMVDVSDIQGVELGTEVQLLTDNYNADDMAQDIGTIGYEVVCNISNRVTRVYL
;
A
#
# COMPACT_ATOMS: atom_id res chain seq x y z
N MET A 1 28.22 -3.39 -10.16
CA MET A 1 27.32 -3.84 -9.08
C MET A 1 27.46 -2.86 -7.92
N ASN A 2 26.41 -2.10 -7.59
CA ASN A 2 26.45 -1.26 -6.40
C ASN A 2 26.55 -2.18 -5.18
N SER A 3 27.65 -2.08 -4.43
CA SER A 3 27.85 -2.82 -3.19
C SER A 3 26.93 -2.24 -2.12
N PHE A 4 25.84 -2.90 -1.80
CA PHE A 4 25.03 -2.57 -0.64
C PHE A 4 25.40 -3.47 0.56
N ILE A 5 25.13 -2.99 1.76
CA ILE A 5 25.38 -3.76 2.99
C ILE A 5 24.37 -4.92 3.06
N ARG A 6 24.82 -6.14 2.86
CA ARG A 6 24.02 -7.37 2.95
C ARG A 6 23.75 -7.76 4.39
N ARG A 7 22.95 -6.98 5.12
CA ARG A 7 22.42 -7.33 6.45
C ARG A 7 20.96 -7.78 6.35
N SER A 8 20.12 -6.88 5.84
CA SER A 8 18.70 -7.08 5.56
C SER A 8 18.34 -6.22 4.36
N TRP A 9 17.69 -6.76 3.34
CA TRP A 9 17.31 -6.03 2.13
C TRP A 9 16.03 -6.61 1.53
N VAL A 10 15.30 -5.77 0.79
CA VAL A 10 14.19 -6.23 -0.05
C VAL A 10 14.57 -6.12 -1.52
N GLU A 11 14.26 -7.15 -2.26
CA GLU A 11 14.34 -7.16 -3.72
C GLU A 11 12.97 -6.83 -4.28
N ILE A 12 12.91 -5.82 -5.15
CA ILE A 12 11.68 -5.34 -5.79
C ILE A 12 11.75 -5.64 -7.28
N ASP A 13 10.90 -6.52 -7.76
CA ASP A 13 10.81 -6.89 -9.18
C ASP A 13 9.97 -5.85 -9.94
N LEU A 14 10.65 -4.86 -10.54
CA LEU A 14 10.02 -3.80 -11.33
C LEU A 14 9.35 -4.34 -12.60
N SER A 15 9.89 -5.42 -13.17
CA SER A 15 9.31 -6.06 -14.35
C SER A 15 7.97 -6.70 -14.04
N GLN A 16 7.85 -7.30 -12.85
CA GLN A 16 6.59 -7.88 -12.37
C GLN A 16 5.57 -6.79 -12.00
N ILE A 17 6.00 -5.61 -11.47
CA ILE A 17 5.11 -4.45 -11.27
C ILE A 17 4.45 -4.04 -12.60
N LYS A 18 5.26 -3.87 -13.63
CA LYS A 18 4.77 -3.58 -14.98
C LYS A 18 3.78 -4.63 -15.47
N LYS A 19 4.11 -5.90 -15.31
CA LYS A 19 3.24 -7.02 -15.70
C LYS A 19 1.93 -7.05 -14.90
N ASN A 20 1.98 -6.80 -13.58
CA ASN A 20 0.79 -6.70 -12.74
C ASN A 20 -0.14 -5.56 -13.23
N TYR A 21 0.43 -4.39 -13.54
CA TYR A 21 -0.33 -3.29 -14.13
C TYR A 21 -0.98 -3.68 -15.47
N GLU A 22 -0.23 -4.28 -16.40
CA GLU A 22 -0.74 -4.70 -17.70
C GLU A 22 -1.86 -5.74 -17.57
N LEU A 23 -1.70 -6.70 -16.67
CA LEU A 23 -2.71 -7.72 -16.38
C LEU A 23 -3.94 -7.11 -15.72
N TYR A 24 -3.77 -6.19 -14.76
CA TYR A 24 -4.88 -5.48 -14.16
C TYR A 24 -5.66 -4.68 -15.23
N LYS A 25 -4.95 -3.94 -16.09
CA LYS A 25 -5.54 -3.14 -17.16
C LYS A 25 -6.37 -3.97 -18.17
N LYS A 26 -5.99 -5.22 -18.39
CA LYS A 26 -6.77 -6.17 -19.24
C LYS A 26 -8.07 -6.63 -18.59
N ASN A 27 -8.20 -6.53 -17.28
CA ASN A 27 -9.35 -6.99 -16.50
C ASN A 27 -10.30 -5.86 -16.07
N ILE A 28 -10.05 -4.63 -16.49
CA ILE A 28 -10.96 -3.49 -16.31
C ILE A 28 -11.45 -2.99 -17.68
N PRO A 29 -12.50 -2.13 -17.75
CA PRO A 29 -12.97 -1.58 -19.02
C PRO A 29 -11.83 -0.96 -19.84
N GLN A 30 -11.82 -1.19 -21.15
CA GLN A 30 -10.73 -0.73 -22.03
C GLN A 30 -10.56 0.81 -21.99
N ALA A 31 -11.67 1.54 -21.88
CA ALA A 31 -11.68 3.00 -21.79
C ALA A 31 -11.19 3.53 -20.44
N ALA A 32 -11.18 2.69 -19.37
CA ALA A 32 -10.76 3.12 -18.05
C ALA A 32 -9.28 3.45 -18.00
N SER A 33 -8.92 4.58 -17.43
CA SER A 33 -7.54 4.92 -17.06
C SER A 33 -7.23 4.47 -15.64
N VAL A 34 -5.95 4.41 -15.32
CA VAL A 34 -5.48 4.01 -13.98
C VAL A 34 -4.75 5.17 -13.31
N MET A 35 -5.16 5.47 -12.09
CA MET A 35 -4.40 6.29 -11.15
C MET A 35 -3.63 5.34 -10.23
N ALA A 36 -2.31 5.32 -10.35
CA ALA A 36 -1.47 4.49 -9.48
C ALA A 36 -1.37 5.09 -8.08
N VAL A 37 -1.74 4.31 -7.07
CA VAL A 37 -1.63 4.71 -5.66
C VAL A 37 -0.27 4.30 -5.14
N ILE A 38 0.62 5.28 -4.97
CA ILE A 38 2.02 5.11 -4.60
C ILE A 38 2.39 5.81 -3.29
N LYS A 39 1.39 6.08 -2.45
CA LYS A 39 1.58 6.60 -1.08
C LYS A 39 2.37 5.64 -0.19
N ALA A 40 2.87 6.12 0.94
CA ALA A 40 3.68 5.34 1.87
C ALA A 40 4.88 4.66 1.20
N ASN A 41 5.63 5.45 0.41
CA ASN A 41 6.77 4.96 -0.37
C ASN A 41 6.39 3.79 -1.31
N ALA A 42 5.27 3.94 -2.05
CA ALA A 42 4.65 2.89 -2.86
C ALA A 42 4.42 1.60 -2.04
N TYR A 43 3.74 1.74 -0.89
CA TYR A 43 3.52 0.62 0.05
C TYR A 43 4.85 -0.06 0.43
N GLY A 44 5.89 0.72 0.69
CA GLY A 44 7.22 0.21 1.05
C GLY A 44 8.10 -0.24 -0.12
N HIS A 45 7.61 -0.22 -1.36
CA HIS A 45 8.32 -0.72 -2.54
C HIS A 45 9.27 0.30 -3.20
N GLY A 46 9.18 1.60 -2.83
CA GLY A 46 9.97 2.66 -3.44
C GLY A 46 9.19 3.43 -4.50
N ASP A 47 8.64 4.57 -4.08
CA ASP A 47 7.70 5.39 -4.87
C ASP A 47 8.29 5.91 -6.18
N ILE A 48 9.55 6.37 -6.17
CA ILE A 48 10.20 6.94 -7.36
C ILE A 48 10.43 5.86 -8.43
N GLU A 49 10.98 4.71 -8.06
CA GLU A 49 11.29 3.64 -9.02
C GLU A 49 10.01 2.98 -9.55
N VAL A 50 9.01 2.82 -8.70
CA VAL A 50 7.67 2.35 -9.10
C VAL A 50 7.03 3.36 -10.07
N ALA A 51 7.07 4.66 -9.76
CA ALA A 51 6.52 5.69 -10.65
C ALA A 51 7.22 5.73 -12.01
N ARG A 52 8.57 5.70 -12.04
CA ARG A 52 9.35 5.63 -13.29
C ARG A 52 8.99 4.41 -14.13
N THR A 53 8.88 3.25 -13.47
CA THR A 53 8.51 2.00 -14.13
C THR A 53 7.11 2.11 -14.77
N LEU A 54 6.13 2.63 -14.05
CA LEU A 54 4.76 2.78 -14.53
C LEU A 54 4.63 3.88 -15.59
N THR A 55 5.42 4.95 -15.49
CA THR A 55 5.50 5.98 -16.55
C THR A 55 5.92 5.35 -17.88
N SER A 56 6.84 4.38 -17.88
CA SER A 56 7.29 3.70 -19.10
C SER A 56 6.19 2.90 -19.82
N VAL A 57 5.07 2.63 -19.15
CA VAL A 57 3.88 1.93 -19.71
C VAL A 57 2.66 2.85 -19.80
N GLY A 58 2.88 4.18 -19.73
CA GLY A 58 1.86 5.19 -20.00
C GLY A 58 1.02 5.64 -18.81
N VAL A 59 1.37 5.24 -17.57
CA VAL A 59 0.72 5.78 -16.37
C VAL A 59 1.18 7.23 -16.18
N ASN A 60 0.21 8.14 -16.01
CA ASN A 60 0.44 9.56 -15.80
C ASN A 60 -0.49 10.17 -14.73
N LYS A 61 -1.14 9.33 -13.94
CA LYS A 61 -1.98 9.74 -12.81
C LYS A 61 -1.54 9.01 -11.54
N TRP A 62 -1.29 9.80 -10.49
CA TRP A 62 -0.68 9.34 -9.25
C TRP A 62 -1.55 9.75 -8.06
N ALA A 63 -1.64 8.91 -7.06
CA ALA A 63 -2.26 9.26 -5.79
C ALA A 63 -1.30 8.99 -4.64
N VAL A 64 -1.13 10.02 -3.80
CA VAL A 64 -0.27 10.02 -2.62
C VAL A 64 -1.05 10.44 -1.38
N SER A 65 -0.42 10.35 -0.20
CA SER A 65 -1.10 10.67 1.06
C SER A 65 -0.93 12.12 1.50
N ASN A 66 0.22 12.74 1.21
CA ASN A 66 0.58 14.04 1.74
C ASN A 66 1.47 14.84 0.77
N ILE A 67 1.70 16.11 1.14
CA ILE A 67 2.47 17.06 0.34
C ILE A 67 3.94 16.65 0.16
N ASP A 68 4.56 16.04 1.17
CA ASP A 68 5.98 15.67 1.11
C ASP A 68 6.20 14.52 0.11
N GLU A 69 5.29 13.54 0.05
CA GLU A 69 5.29 12.47 -0.97
C GLU A 69 5.11 13.06 -2.38
N ALA A 70 4.17 13.99 -2.55
CA ALA A 70 3.92 14.63 -3.84
C ALA A 70 5.14 15.44 -4.32
N CYS A 71 5.74 16.25 -3.46
CA CYS A 71 6.93 17.04 -3.76
C CYS A 71 8.13 16.14 -4.09
N LYS A 72 8.32 15.03 -3.37
CA LYS A 72 9.36 14.04 -3.63
C LYS A 72 9.25 13.48 -5.05
N LEU A 73 8.05 13.15 -5.51
CA LEU A 73 7.81 12.68 -6.87
C LEU A 73 8.15 13.76 -7.91
N ARG A 74 7.71 15.01 -7.69
CA ARG A 74 8.04 16.12 -8.59
C ARG A 74 9.54 16.38 -8.69
N GLN A 75 10.24 16.39 -7.54
CA GLN A 75 11.70 16.52 -7.50
C GLN A 75 12.44 15.40 -8.24
N ALA A 76 11.86 14.20 -8.25
CA ALA A 76 12.36 13.07 -9.02
C ALA A 76 12.03 13.12 -10.53
N GLY A 77 11.35 14.20 -10.99
CA GLY A 77 10.96 14.41 -12.39
C GLY A 77 9.71 13.64 -12.82
N ILE A 78 8.91 13.13 -11.89
CA ILE A 78 7.64 12.46 -12.22
C ILE A 78 6.63 13.52 -12.67
N THR A 79 6.12 13.34 -13.88
CA THR A 79 5.12 14.21 -14.53
C THR A 79 3.71 13.62 -14.42
N GLY A 80 2.70 14.34 -14.97
CA GLY A 80 1.29 13.94 -14.93
C GLY A 80 0.56 14.44 -13.68
N ASP A 81 -0.67 13.99 -13.47
CA ASP A 81 -1.53 14.45 -12.38
C ASP A 81 -1.14 13.76 -11.07
N ILE A 82 -0.87 14.54 -10.02
CA ILE A 82 -0.64 14.01 -8.66
C ILE A 82 -1.77 14.47 -7.76
N LEU A 83 -2.54 13.55 -7.20
CA LEU A 83 -3.60 13.80 -6.23
C LEU A 83 -3.13 13.46 -4.81
N ILE A 84 -3.18 14.45 -3.91
CA ILE A 84 -3.04 14.21 -2.47
C ILE A 84 -4.41 13.80 -1.92
N LEU A 85 -4.50 12.58 -1.38
CA LEU A 85 -5.72 12.01 -0.79
C LEU A 85 -5.97 12.45 0.66
N GLY A 86 -4.96 13.02 1.31
CA GLY A 86 -5.00 13.44 2.70
C GLY A 86 -4.98 14.97 2.88
N TYR A 87 -4.75 15.39 4.12
CA TYR A 87 -4.73 16.79 4.51
C TYR A 87 -3.38 17.45 4.16
N THR A 88 -3.45 18.65 3.61
CA THR A 88 -2.29 19.54 3.49
C THR A 88 -2.49 20.76 4.40
N PRO A 89 -1.55 21.06 5.30
CA PRO A 89 -1.61 22.28 6.13
C PRO A 89 -1.72 23.53 5.29
N ILE A 90 -2.51 24.51 5.76
CA ILE A 90 -2.81 25.74 5.02
C ILE A 90 -1.55 26.54 4.68
N GLU A 91 -0.54 26.49 5.54
CA GLU A 91 0.75 27.16 5.35
C GLU A 91 1.53 26.61 4.15
N LYS A 92 1.16 25.43 3.66
CA LYS A 92 1.82 24.76 2.53
C LYS A 92 1.02 24.83 1.22
N ILE A 93 -0.07 25.58 1.16
CA ILE A 93 -0.94 25.66 -0.04
C ILE A 93 -0.17 26.17 -1.27
N SER A 94 0.71 27.15 -1.12
CA SER A 94 1.52 27.67 -2.24
C SER A 94 2.34 26.57 -2.93
N ILE A 95 2.81 25.59 -2.16
CA ILE A 95 3.59 24.47 -2.68
C ILE A 95 2.77 23.60 -3.65
N LEU A 96 1.45 23.47 -3.42
CA LEU A 96 0.54 22.76 -4.34
C LEU A 96 0.53 23.41 -5.72
N GLU A 97 0.45 24.75 -5.75
CA GLU A 97 0.41 25.53 -6.98
C GLU A 97 1.75 25.50 -7.73
N GLU A 98 2.85 25.71 -7.00
CA GLU A 98 4.22 25.71 -7.54
C GLU A 98 4.60 24.38 -8.18
N ASN A 99 4.01 23.29 -7.70
CA ASN A 99 4.32 21.93 -8.15
C ASN A 99 3.20 21.28 -8.97
N ASP A 100 2.15 22.01 -9.37
CA ASP A 100 0.96 21.49 -10.10
C ASP A 100 0.41 20.21 -9.43
N ILE A 101 0.11 20.29 -8.13
CA ILE A 101 -0.41 19.18 -7.32
C ILE A 101 -1.88 19.43 -7.05
N THR A 102 -2.70 18.40 -7.22
CA THR A 102 -4.14 18.41 -6.94
C THR A 102 -4.40 18.03 -5.48
N GLN A 103 -5.24 18.80 -4.78
CA GLN A 103 -5.60 18.58 -3.38
C GLN A 103 -6.99 17.97 -3.24
N ALA A 104 -7.13 16.92 -2.43
CA ALA A 104 -8.44 16.46 -1.99
C ALA A 104 -9.06 17.43 -0.97
N ILE A 105 -10.31 17.81 -1.19
CA ILE A 105 -11.12 18.56 -0.21
C ILE A 105 -11.84 17.55 0.66
N LEU A 106 -11.47 17.53 1.95
CA LEU A 106 -11.85 16.48 2.89
C LEU A 106 -13.12 16.80 3.69
N SER A 107 -13.52 18.08 3.73
CA SER A 107 -14.72 18.60 4.38
C SER A 107 -15.08 19.99 3.87
N GLU A 108 -16.25 20.48 4.22
CA GLU A 108 -16.69 21.86 3.90
C GLU A 108 -15.81 22.90 4.60
N GLU A 109 -15.42 22.66 5.85
CA GLU A 109 -14.52 23.54 6.60
C GLU A 109 -13.14 23.66 5.95
N TYR A 110 -12.64 22.54 5.39
CA TYR A 110 -11.38 22.57 4.66
C TYR A 110 -11.50 23.34 3.33
N ALA A 111 -12.63 23.20 2.64
CA ALA A 111 -12.92 24.01 1.45
C ALA A 111 -12.94 25.51 1.76
N ASP A 112 -13.56 25.90 2.89
CA ASP A 112 -13.57 27.29 3.39
C ASP A 112 -12.17 27.81 3.67
N LEU A 113 -11.30 26.99 4.29
CA LEU A 113 -9.91 27.36 4.54
C LEU A 113 -9.15 27.58 3.23
N LEU A 114 -9.30 26.67 2.26
CA LEU A 114 -8.67 26.83 0.93
C LEU A 114 -9.15 28.11 0.23
N LEU A 115 -10.44 28.42 0.32
CA LEU A 115 -11.03 29.62 -0.25
C LEU A 115 -10.48 30.89 0.40
N ARG A 116 -10.48 30.96 1.73
CA ARG A 116 -9.96 32.13 2.50
C ARG A 116 -8.48 32.39 2.24
N HIS A 117 -7.72 31.34 1.95
CA HIS A 117 -6.29 31.45 1.61
C HIS A 117 -6.03 31.53 0.10
N HIS A 118 -7.08 31.80 -0.69
CA HIS A 118 -6.99 32.02 -2.13
C HIS A 118 -6.27 30.90 -2.91
N CYS A 119 -6.51 29.62 -2.52
CA CYS A 119 -5.92 28.46 -3.18
C CYS A 119 -6.25 28.44 -4.68
N LYS A 120 -5.22 28.36 -5.53
CA LYS A 120 -5.33 28.27 -6.99
C LYS A 120 -4.97 26.88 -7.52
N ALA A 121 -4.60 25.94 -6.66
CA ALA A 121 -4.35 24.56 -7.04
C ALA A 121 -5.66 23.89 -7.49
N LYS A 122 -5.55 22.88 -8.34
CA LYS A 122 -6.68 21.99 -8.64
C LYS A 122 -7.13 21.28 -7.37
N CYS A 123 -8.44 21.11 -7.22
CA CYS A 123 -9.02 20.42 -6.07
C CYS A 123 -10.05 19.37 -6.51
N GLN A 124 -10.19 18.33 -5.71
CA GLN A 124 -11.22 17.31 -5.90
C GLN A 124 -11.96 17.07 -4.58
N PHE A 125 -13.29 17.15 -4.58
CA PHE A 125 -14.06 16.85 -3.40
C PHE A 125 -14.09 15.35 -3.11
N ALA A 126 -13.82 14.99 -1.87
CA ALA A 126 -14.17 13.69 -1.33
C ALA A 126 -15.66 13.67 -0.97
N LEU A 127 -16.34 12.56 -1.28
CA LEU A 127 -17.72 12.29 -0.84
C LEU A 127 -17.68 11.11 0.14
N ASP A 128 -18.29 11.30 1.31
CA ASP A 128 -18.51 10.19 2.24
C ASP A 128 -19.82 9.50 1.89
N THR A 129 -19.70 8.33 1.30
CA THR A 129 -20.83 7.49 0.89
C THR A 129 -21.12 6.37 1.90
N GLY A 130 -20.43 6.38 3.06
CA GLY A 130 -20.63 5.40 4.13
C GLY A 130 -19.35 4.78 4.70
N MET A 131 -18.16 5.25 4.30
CA MET A 131 -16.91 4.84 4.95
C MET A 131 -16.67 5.60 6.27
N ASN A 132 -17.32 6.76 6.45
CA ASN A 132 -17.26 7.60 7.65
C ASN A 132 -15.83 8.02 8.04
N ARG A 133 -15.05 8.44 7.05
CA ARG A 133 -13.65 8.84 7.24
C ARG A 133 -13.36 10.27 6.83
N ILE A 134 -13.73 10.66 5.64
CA ILE A 134 -13.53 11.99 5.03
C ILE A 134 -14.59 12.21 3.95
N GLY A 135 -14.91 13.46 3.67
CA GLY A 135 -15.77 13.85 2.57
C GLY A 135 -17.04 14.58 3.00
N LEU A 136 -17.76 15.13 2.05
CA LEU A 136 -19.10 15.65 2.23
C LEU A 136 -20.06 14.47 2.44
N ASP A 137 -21.00 14.61 3.37
CA ASP A 137 -21.98 13.57 3.69
C ASP A 137 -22.95 13.35 2.52
N ALA A 138 -22.77 12.25 1.79
CA ALA A 138 -23.59 11.90 0.64
C ALA A 138 -24.99 11.31 1.01
N ASP A 139 -25.34 11.23 2.30
CA ASP A 139 -26.70 10.97 2.75
C ASP A 139 -27.60 12.19 2.52
N ASP A 140 -27.03 13.39 2.40
CA ASP A 140 -27.69 14.60 1.92
C ASP A 140 -27.10 15.03 0.56
N PRO A 141 -27.53 14.39 -0.54
CA PRO A 141 -26.98 14.68 -1.87
C PRO A 141 -27.30 16.12 -2.32
N GLN A 142 -28.41 16.70 -1.89
CA GLN A 142 -28.77 18.07 -2.26
C GLN A 142 -27.78 19.06 -1.65
N LYS A 143 -27.45 18.90 -0.38
CA LYS A 143 -26.41 19.73 0.28
C LYS A 143 -25.06 19.56 -0.39
N CYS A 144 -24.66 18.33 -0.75
CA CYS A 144 -23.42 18.10 -1.51
C CYS A 144 -23.39 18.88 -2.82
N ILE A 145 -24.49 18.81 -3.60
CA ILE A 145 -24.60 19.49 -4.91
C ILE A 145 -24.47 21.02 -4.73
N GLU A 146 -25.17 21.58 -3.75
CA GLU A 146 -25.11 23.02 -3.44
C GLU A 146 -23.71 23.46 -3.00
N THR A 147 -23.08 22.71 -2.09
CA THR A 147 -21.73 22.96 -1.61
C THR A 147 -20.73 22.91 -2.77
N ILE A 148 -20.70 21.84 -3.56
CA ILE A 148 -19.80 21.69 -4.69
C ILE A 148 -20.00 22.82 -5.70
N SER A 149 -21.28 23.16 -6.03
CA SER A 149 -21.59 24.23 -6.97
C SER A 149 -21.15 25.61 -6.50
N PHE A 150 -21.22 25.86 -5.18
CA PHE A 150 -20.73 27.10 -4.58
C PHE A 150 -19.19 27.22 -4.72
N TYR A 151 -18.46 26.18 -4.30
CA TYR A 151 -16.99 26.20 -4.35
C TYR A 151 -16.43 26.11 -5.77
N PHE A 152 -17.13 25.49 -6.70
CA PHE A 152 -16.74 25.45 -8.12
C PHE A 152 -16.57 26.85 -8.74
N LYS A 153 -17.35 27.84 -8.27
CA LYS A 153 -17.25 29.23 -8.74
C LYS A 153 -16.03 29.98 -8.20
N ASN A 154 -15.43 29.46 -7.11
CA ASN A 154 -14.44 30.18 -6.32
C ASN A 154 -13.10 29.46 -6.20
N LEU A 155 -13.08 28.14 -6.39
CA LEU A 155 -11.89 27.28 -6.39
C LEU A 155 -11.81 26.52 -7.72
N LYS A 156 -10.64 26.03 -8.07
CA LYS A 156 -10.45 25.16 -9.25
C LYS A 156 -10.87 23.72 -8.95
N ILE A 157 -12.17 23.49 -8.83
CA ILE A 157 -12.69 22.13 -8.62
C ILE A 157 -12.58 21.35 -9.93
N ASP A 158 -11.74 20.33 -9.94
CA ASP A 158 -11.42 19.48 -11.10
C ASP A 158 -12.13 18.14 -11.06
N GLY A 159 -12.61 17.71 -9.91
CA GLY A 159 -13.22 16.39 -9.80
C GLY A 159 -13.88 16.06 -8.47
N LEU A 160 -14.43 14.84 -8.43
CA LEU A 160 -15.09 14.22 -7.28
C LEU A 160 -14.62 12.80 -7.12
N PHE A 161 -14.51 12.35 -5.87
CA PHE A 161 -14.25 10.94 -5.59
C PHE A 161 -14.91 10.45 -4.30
N THR A 162 -15.10 9.15 -4.20
CA THR A 162 -15.42 8.45 -2.96
C THR A 162 -14.52 7.24 -2.77
N HIS A 163 -14.64 6.53 -1.64
CA HIS A 163 -13.90 5.30 -1.38
C HIS A 163 -14.82 4.18 -0.91
N LEU A 164 -14.81 3.08 -1.67
CA LEU A 164 -15.58 1.89 -1.35
C LEU A 164 -14.88 1.11 -0.24
N CYS A 165 -15.57 0.81 0.85
CA CYS A 165 -14.95 0.22 2.04
C CYS A 165 -14.97 -1.30 2.07
N VAL A 166 -15.85 -1.97 1.30
CA VAL A 166 -16.01 -3.43 1.28
C VAL A 166 -16.14 -4.00 -0.14
N ALA A 167 -15.52 -3.32 -1.11
CA ALA A 167 -15.56 -3.75 -2.52
C ALA A 167 -14.82 -5.07 -2.79
N ASP A 168 -14.01 -5.52 -1.86
CA ASP A 168 -13.21 -6.74 -1.81
C ASP A 168 -13.96 -7.95 -1.25
N SER A 169 -15.18 -7.78 -0.75
CA SER A 169 -16.01 -8.86 -0.22
C SER A 169 -17.07 -9.30 -1.23
N ASP A 170 -17.28 -10.62 -1.34
CA ASP A 170 -18.34 -11.24 -2.15
C ASP A 170 -19.62 -11.55 -1.32
N GLU A 171 -19.64 -11.24 -0.04
CA GLU A 171 -20.80 -11.43 0.82
C GLU A 171 -21.97 -10.53 0.37
N SER A 172 -23.21 -11.05 0.41
CA SER A 172 -24.40 -10.33 -0.05
C SER A 172 -24.55 -8.96 0.62
N VAL A 173 -24.38 -8.91 1.95
CA VAL A 173 -24.47 -7.67 2.72
C VAL A 173 -23.41 -6.64 2.29
N ALA A 174 -22.19 -7.09 2.04
CA ALA A 174 -21.10 -6.24 1.57
C ALA A 174 -21.35 -5.72 0.15
N ASN A 175 -21.89 -6.58 -0.73
CA ASN A 175 -22.27 -6.19 -2.08
C ASN A 175 -23.40 -5.16 -2.08
N GLU A 176 -24.44 -5.36 -1.27
CA GLU A 176 -25.54 -4.39 -1.11
C GLU A 176 -25.04 -3.05 -0.57
N PHE A 177 -24.13 -3.09 0.42
CA PHE A 177 -23.54 -1.88 0.96
C PHE A 177 -22.69 -1.14 -0.06
N THR A 178 -21.85 -1.87 -0.80
CA THR A 178 -21.04 -1.29 -1.88
C THR A 178 -21.92 -0.64 -2.95
N GLN A 179 -23.03 -1.29 -3.34
CA GLN A 179 -23.96 -0.72 -4.31
C GLN A 179 -24.65 0.55 -3.77
N LYS A 180 -24.97 0.59 -2.49
CA LYS A 180 -25.50 1.82 -1.85
C LYS A 180 -24.48 2.95 -1.88
N GLN A 181 -23.18 2.66 -1.63
CA GLN A 181 -22.12 3.67 -1.75
C GLN A 181 -22.02 4.20 -3.19
N ILE A 182 -22.06 3.32 -4.19
CA ILE A 182 -22.02 3.70 -5.61
C ILE A 182 -23.22 4.56 -5.94
N ASN A 183 -24.44 4.15 -5.58
CA ASN A 183 -25.66 4.90 -5.90
C ASN A 183 -25.65 6.32 -5.28
N LYS A 184 -25.20 6.48 -4.03
CA LYS A 184 -25.04 7.80 -3.40
C LYS A 184 -24.05 8.67 -4.17
N PHE A 185 -22.89 8.10 -4.55
CA PHE A 185 -21.89 8.78 -5.36
C PHE A 185 -22.47 9.25 -6.70
N GLU A 186 -23.10 8.36 -7.45
CA GLU A 186 -23.70 8.65 -8.76
C GLU A 186 -24.80 9.71 -8.67
N THR A 187 -25.61 9.72 -7.60
CA THR A 187 -26.64 10.75 -7.36
C THR A 187 -26.01 12.14 -7.27
N VAL A 188 -24.95 12.31 -6.49
CA VAL A 188 -24.27 13.61 -6.38
C VAL A 188 -23.59 13.99 -7.69
N VAL A 189 -22.89 13.06 -8.33
CA VAL A 189 -22.20 13.33 -9.61
C VAL A 189 -23.18 13.75 -10.68
N ASN A 190 -24.33 13.07 -10.81
CA ASN A 190 -25.39 13.42 -11.76
C ASN A 190 -25.98 14.81 -11.46
N GLY A 191 -26.07 15.19 -10.19
CA GLY A 191 -26.57 16.54 -9.79
C GLY A 191 -25.61 17.68 -10.16
N VAL A 192 -24.34 17.39 -10.37
CA VAL A 192 -23.30 18.39 -10.75
C VAL A 192 -22.74 18.19 -12.16
N LYS A 193 -23.36 17.36 -13.01
CA LYS A 193 -22.89 17.01 -14.35
C LYS A 193 -22.62 18.22 -15.26
N ASP A 194 -23.39 19.30 -15.10
CA ASP A 194 -23.25 20.53 -15.88
C ASP A 194 -21.96 21.29 -15.58
N LEU A 195 -21.29 20.99 -14.46
CA LEU A 195 -19.98 21.56 -14.09
C LEU A 195 -18.83 20.98 -14.95
N LYS A 196 -19.08 19.87 -15.68
CA LYS A 196 -18.11 19.21 -16.59
C LYS A 196 -16.76 18.92 -15.94
N LEU A 197 -16.80 18.28 -14.77
CA LEU A 197 -15.60 17.90 -14.02
C LEU A 197 -14.76 16.88 -14.79
N ASN A 198 -13.43 17.02 -14.75
CA ASN A 198 -12.52 16.18 -15.54
C ASN A 198 -12.18 14.84 -14.87
N SER A 199 -12.29 14.77 -13.54
CA SER A 199 -11.85 13.60 -12.75
C SER A 199 -12.95 13.13 -11.81
N ILE A 200 -13.61 12.04 -12.18
CA ILE A 200 -14.69 11.42 -11.39
C ILE A 200 -14.30 9.96 -11.16
N HIS A 201 -14.15 9.56 -9.88
CA HIS A 201 -13.69 8.20 -9.59
C HIS A 201 -14.13 7.68 -8.21
N CYS A 202 -14.61 6.43 -8.17
CA CYS A 202 -14.99 5.74 -6.93
C CYS A 202 -14.24 4.42 -6.72
N LEU A 203 -13.78 3.77 -7.79
CA LEU A 203 -13.22 2.43 -7.72
C LEU A 203 -11.80 2.43 -7.15
N ASN A 204 -11.56 1.57 -6.16
CA ASN A 204 -10.24 1.16 -5.67
C ASN A 204 -9.74 -0.09 -6.42
N SER A 205 -8.65 -0.71 -5.99
CA SER A 205 -8.10 -1.92 -6.61
C SER A 205 -9.13 -3.04 -6.76
N ALA A 206 -9.90 -3.31 -5.73
CA ALA A 206 -10.95 -4.34 -5.70
C ALA A 206 -12.15 -3.94 -6.57
N GLY A 207 -12.62 -2.70 -6.38
CA GLY A 207 -13.75 -2.17 -7.14
C GLY A 207 -13.54 -2.22 -8.64
N GLY A 208 -12.32 -1.91 -9.10
CA GLY A 208 -12.00 -1.96 -10.54
C GLY A 208 -12.13 -3.36 -11.15
N LEU A 209 -11.86 -4.42 -10.39
CA LEU A 209 -11.99 -5.81 -10.87
C LEU A 209 -13.43 -6.36 -10.74
N TRP A 210 -14.12 -6.01 -9.65
CA TRP A 210 -15.31 -6.77 -9.25
C TRP A 210 -16.59 -5.94 -9.15
N LYS A 211 -16.52 -4.60 -9.31
CA LYS A 211 -17.71 -3.73 -9.26
C LYS A 211 -17.89 -2.97 -10.56
N LYS A 212 -19.12 -2.53 -10.79
CA LYS A 212 -19.48 -1.72 -11.97
C LYS A 212 -20.15 -0.42 -11.51
N THR A 213 -19.92 0.66 -12.25
CA THR A 213 -20.50 1.98 -12.05
C THR A 213 -20.59 2.70 -13.40
N GLU A 214 -21.44 3.71 -13.50
CA GLU A 214 -21.47 4.59 -14.69
C GLU A 214 -20.18 5.44 -14.82
N TYR A 215 -19.37 5.52 -13.74
CA TYR A 215 -18.14 6.31 -13.65
C TYR A 215 -16.90 5.43 -13.45
N ASP A 216 -16.77 4.36 -14.24
CA ASP A 216 -15.67 3.39 -14.18
C ASP A 216 -14.46 3.76 -15.05
N LEU A 217 -14.40 5.02 -15.54
CA LEU A 217 -13.35 5.48 -16.45
C LEU A 217 -12.02 5.80 -15.76
N LEU A 218 -11.96 5.86 -14.42
CA LEU A 218 -10.74 6.07 -13.66
C LEU A 218 -10.72 5.20 -12.40
N VAL A 219 -9.74 4.28 -12.34
CA VAL A 219 -9.56 3.34 -11.22
C VAL A 219 -8.30 3.69 -10.43
N ARG A 220 -8.40 3.75 -9.10
CA ARG A 220 -7.24 3.92 -8.20
C ARG A 220 -6.64 2.57 -7.86
N LEU A 221 -5.58 2.20 -8.57
CA LEU A 221 -4.89 0.93 -8.40
C LEU A 221 -3.81 1.06 -7.31
N GLY A 222 -4.00 0.36 -6.20
CA GLY A 222 -3.07 0.28 -5.06
C GLY A 222 -2.52 -1.13 -4.89
N ILE A 223 -2.98 -1.87 -3.89
CA ILE A 223 -2.37 -3.11 -3.41
C ILE A 223 -2.19 -4.19 -4.48
N ILE A 224 -3.12 -4.32 -5.42
CA ILE A 224 -3.03 -5.33 -6.50
C ILE A 224 -1.87 -5.02 -7.45
N LEU A 225 -1.45 -3.76 -7.58
CA LEU A 225 -0.25 -3.39 -8.33
C LEU A 225 1.00 -4.10 -7.78
N TYR A 226 1.05 -4.25 -6.47
CA TYR A 226 2.16 -4.93 -5.77
C TYR A 226 1.97 -6.45 -5.65
N GLY A 227 0.92 -6.98 -6.29
CA GLY A 227 0.63 -8.41 -6.35
C GLY A 227 0.07 -8.99 -5.05
N LEU A 228 -0.43 -8.14 -4.15
CA LEU A 228 -1.06 -8.53 -2.90
C LEU A 228 -2.58 -8.41 -2.99
N LYS A 229 -3.26 -9.17 -2.17
CA LYS A 229 -4.72 -9.25 -2.15
C LYS A 229 -5.33 -8.12 -1.34
N PRO A 230 -6.45 -7.52 -1.79
CA PRO A 230 -7.23 -6.61 -0.96
C PRO A 230 -7.77 -7.26 0.32
N ASP A 231 -8.25 -8.49 0.21
CA ASP A 231 -8.63 -9.40 1.30
C ASP A 231 -8.03 -10.80 1.05
N SER A 232 -7.74 -11.54 2.11
CA SER A 232 -7.13 -12.88 2.04
C SER A 232 -7.92 -13.89 1.21
N LYS A 233 -9.25 -13.74 1.16
CA LYS A 233 -10.17 -14.60 0.40
C LYS A 233 -10.17 -14.32 -1.10
N ASN A 234 -9.65 -13.17 -1.53
CA ASN A 234 -9.69 -12.79 -2.95
C ASN A 234 -8.80 -13.68 -3.82
N VAL A 235 -9.24 -13.88 -5.04
CA VAL A 235 -8.47 -14.52 -6.11
C VAL A 235 -8.11 -13.47 -7.15
N LEU A 236 -6.83 -13.18 -7.29
CA LEU A 236 -6.32 -12.22 -8.26
C LEU A 236 -6.30 -12.80 -9.68
N PRO A 237 -6.38 -11.99 -10.73
CA PRO A 237 -6.18 -12.42 -12.11
C PRO A 237 -4.87 -13.20 -12.28
N ILE A 238 -4.93 -14.28 -13.09
CA ILE A 238 -3.78 -15.17 -13.30
C ILE A 238 -2.56 -14.38 -13.79
N GLY A 239 -1.43 -14.57 -13.12
CA GLY A 239 -0.16 -13.93 -13.45
C GLY A 239 0.14 -12.66 -12.66
N ILE A 240 -0.83 -12.09 -11.92
CA ILE A 240 -0.56 -11.07 -10.91
C ILE A 240 0.12 -11.77 -9.73
N LYS A 241 1.32 -11.29 -9.36
CA LYS A 241 2.17 -11.91 -8.34
C LYS A 241 2.79 -10.88 -7.42
N PRO A 242 3.10 -11.24 -6.16
CA PRO A 242 3.91 -10.41 -5.28
C PRO A 242 5.22 -9.99 -5.93
N VAL A 243 5.63 -8.75 -5.68
CA VAL A 243 6.82 -8.16 -6.32
C VAL A 243 7.97 -7.96 -5.35
N MET A 244 7.76 -8.26 -4.07
CA MET A 244 8.75 -8.05 -3.00
C MET A 244 9.21 -9.38 -2.44
N ARG A 245 10.53 -9.56 -2.36
CA ARG A 245 11.20 -10.61 -1.59
C ARG A 245 12.04 -9.95 -0.53
N TRP A 246 11.93 -10.41 0.73
CA TRP A 246 12.71 -9.87 1.83
C TRP A 246 13.75 -10.89 2.27
N LYS A 247 15.00 -10.48 2.32
CA LYS A 247 16.15 -11.33 2.63
C LYS A 247 16.99 -10.76 3.77
N SER A 248 17.70 -11.65 4.44
CA SER A 248 18.66 -11.34 5.47
C SER A 248 19.81 -12.34 5.44
N VAL A 249 20.68 -12.31 6.44
CA VAL A 249 21.78 -13.26 6.59
C VAL A 249 21.89 -13.79 8.02
N VAL A 250 22.46 -14.97 8.14
CA VAL A 250 22.88 -15.54 9.41
C VAL A 250 24.09 -14.76 9.95
N SER A 251 24.01 -14.27 11.17
CA SER A 251 25.09 -13.56 11.86
C SER A 251 25.84 -14.42 12.89
N MET A 252 25.26 -15.52 13.31
CA MET A 252 25.85 -16.45 14.28
C MET A 252 25.15 -17.80 14.19
N VAL A 253 25.90 -18.87 14.40
CA VAL A 253 25.38 -20.22 14.63
C VAL A 253 25.98 -20.79 15.91
N LYS A 254 25.17 -21.40 16.77
CA LYS A 254 25.62 -22.06 17.99
C LYS A 254 24.75 -23.27 18.34
N THR A 255 25.28 -24.13 19.22
CA THR A 255 24.48 -25.17 19.85
C THR A 255 23.93 -24.64 21.18
N VAL A 256 22.63 -24.80 21.36
CA VAL A 256 21.91 -24.57 22.63
C VAL A 256 21.60 -25.94 23.22
N LYS A 257 21.96 -26.14 24.51
CA LYS A 257 21.81 -27.42 25.21
C LYS A 257 20.37 -27.62 25.68
N SER A 258 19.98 -28.89 25.80
CA SER A 258 18.71 -29.26 26.43
C SER A 258 18.54 -28.59 27.78
N GLY A 259 17.36 -27.99 28.00
CA GLY A 259 17.02 -27.25 29.21
C GLY A 259 17.36 -25.76 29.19
N GLU A 260 18.22 -25.28 28.30
CA GLU A 260 18.55 -23.86 28.15
C GLU A 260 17.43 -23.06 27.53
N TYR A 261 17.40 -21.75 27.81
CA TYR A 261 16.42 -20.81 27.31
C TYR A 261 16.97 -19.94 26.16
N ILE A 262 16.06 -19.53 25.25
CA ILE A 262 16.41 -18.67 24.12
C ILE A 262 15.60 -17.38 24.18
N GLY A 263 16.32 -16.24 24.07
CA GLY A 263 15.75 -14.91 23.90
C GLY A 263 15.16 -14.30 25.17
N TYR A 264 14.54 -13.12 24.96
CA TYR A 264 13.95 -12.34 26.05
C TYR A 264 12.79 -13.06 26.73
N GLY A 265 12.77 -12.98 28.08
CA GLY A 265 11.69 -13.52 28.89
C GLY A 265 11.69 -15.05 28.94
N CYS A 266 12.80 -15.69 28.56
CA CYS A 266 12.92 -17.16 28.56
C CYS A 266 11.73 -17.85 27.89
N SER A 267 11.23 -17.26 26.78
CA SER A 267 9.97 -17.65 26.17
C SER A 267 10.04 -18.92 25.31
N PHE A 268 11.25 -19.44 25.09
CA PHE A 268 11.51 -20.72 24.46
C PHE A 268 12.52 -21.50 25.28
N ARG A 269 12.26 -22.78 25.56
CA ARG A 269 13.17 -23.69 26.24
C ARG A 269 13.52 -24.83 25.29
N ALA A 270 14.83 -25.09 25.12
CA ALA A 270 15.29 -26.19 24.30
C ALA A 270 14.97 -27.53 24.98
N GLU A 271 14.22 -28.40 24.36
CA GLU A 271 13.86 -29.73 24.87
C GLU A 271 14.98 -30.76 24.61
N LYS A 272 15.81 -30.52 23.61
CA LYS A 272 16.98 -31.30 23.20
C LYS A 272 18.12 -30.36 22.81
N ASP A 273 19.32 -30.88 22.65
CA ASP A 273 20.40 -30.12 22.03
C ASP A 273 19.98 -29.70 20.63
N MET A 274 20.07 -28.40 20.33
CA MET A 274 19.62 -27.85 19.05
C MET A 274 20.64 -26.87 18.46
N LYS A 275 20.72 -26.82 17.14
CA LYS A 275 21.52 -25.83 16.40
C LYS A 275 20.68 -24.61 16.12
N VAL A 276 21.11 -23.45 16.61
CA VAL A 276 20.37 -22.19 16.51
C VAL A 276 21.16 -21.20 15.68
N ALA A 277 20.53 -20.59 14.69
CA ALA A 277 21.07 -19.47 13.93
C ALA A 277 20.44 -18.15 14.39
N THR A 278 21.25 -17.10 14.46
CA THR A 278 20.80 -15.73 14.68
C THR A 278 20.72 -15.00 13.34
N ILE A 279 19.60 -14.36 13.08
CA ILE A 279 19.30 -13.66 11.83
C ILE A 279 19.41 -12.16 12.05
N SER A 280 20.07 -11.44 11.12
CA SER A 280 20.37 -10.01 11.20
C SER A 280 19.20 -9.11 10.82
N THR A 281 18.01 -9.38 11.33
CA THR A 281 16.78 -8.60 11.13
C THR A 281 15.96 -8.63 12.40
N GLY A 282 15.30 -7.53 12.75
CA GLY A 282 14.44 -7.47 13.93
C GLY A 282 13.25 -6.52 13.74
N TYR A 283 12.54 -6.23 14.86
CA TYR A 283 11.33 -5.40 14.75
C TYR A 283 11.61 -3.93 14.38
N ALA A 284 12.83 -3.41 14.59
CA ALA A 284 13.21 -2.08 14.11
C ALA A 284 13.40 -2.02 12.57
N ASP A 285 13.56 -3.16 11.94
CA ASP A 285 13.57 -3.31 10.48
C ASP A 285 12.16 -3.46 9.92
N GLY A 286 11.16 -3.69 10.79
CA GLY A 286 9.76 -3.94 10.42
C GLY A 286 9.34 -5.41 10.52
N TYR A 287 10.24 -6.32 10.97
CA TYR A 287 9.91 -7.74 11.10
C TYR A 287 9.09 -7.96 12.37
N ASN A 288 7.81 -8.27 12.20
CA ASN A 288 6.82 -8.17 13.26
C ASN A 288 7.10 -9.10 14.44
N ARG A 289 7.10 -8.53 15.67
CA ARG A 289 7.37 -9.26 16.90
C ARG A 289 6.32 -10.32 17.24
N MET A 290 5.12 -10.26 16.68
CA MET A 290 4.06 -11.27 16.83
C MET A 290 4.41 -12.61 16.20
N LEU A 291 5.42 -12.67 15.30
CA LEU A 291 5.97 -13.91 14.76
C LEU A 291 6.83 -14.71 15.76
N SER A 292 7.12 -14.16 16.95
CA SER A 292 7.90 -14.84 17.99
C SER A 292 7.30 -16.21 18.34
N ASN A 293 8.08 -17.29 18.27
CA ASN A 293 7.69 -18.67 18.51
C ASN A 293 6.55 -19.21 17.60
N LYS A 294 6.22 -18.49 16.52
CA LYS A 294 5.13 -18.87 15.58
C LYS A 294 5.60 -18.91 14.14
N GLY A 295 6.35 -17.89 13.73
CA GLY A 295 6.77 -17.74 12.35
C GLY A 295 7.93 -18.67 11.97
N HIS A 296 8.24 -18.63 10.70
CA HIS A 296 9.38 -19.33 10.12
C HIS A 296 10.05 -18.48 9.05
N VAL A 297 11.25 -18.86 8.67
CA VAL A 297 11.98 -18.31 7.53
C VAL A 297 12.47 -19.47 6.66
N LEU A 298 12.87 -19.17 5.41
CA LEU A 298 13.50 -20.16 4.55
C LEU A 298 15.00 -20.00 4.54
N ILE A 299 15.72 -21.11 4.78
CA ILE A 299 17.18 -21.23 4.69
C ILE A 299 17.48 -22.46 3.85
N GLU A 300 18.25 -22.32 2.76
CA GLU A 300 18.56 -23.43 1.84
C GLU A 300 17.28 -24.19 1.37
N GLY A 301 16.17 -23.43 1.14
CA GLY A 301 14.88 -23.99 0.70
C GLY A 301 14.09 -24.75 1.78
N LYS A 302 14.55 -24.74 3.04
CA LYS A 302 13.89 -25.41 4.17
C LYS A 302 13.36 -24.39 5.16
N ASN A 303 12.23 -24.73 5.79
CA ASN A 303 11.66 -23.93 6.88
C ASN A 303 12.51 -24.03 8.14
N ALA A 304 12.91 -22.88 8.70
CA ALA A 304 13.54 -22.74 9.99
C ALA A 304 12.59 -21.98 10.92
N SER A 305 12.12 -22.65 11.98
CA SER A 305 11.16 -22.07 12.93
C SER A 305 11.81 -21.01 13.81
N ILE A 306 11.10 -19.91 14.06
CA ILE A 306 11.53 -18.87 14.99
C ILE A 306 11.44 -19.39 16.42
N VAL A 307 12.56 -19.32 17.16
CA VAL A 307 12.66 -19.77 18.53
C VAL A 307 13.03 -18.60 19.45
N GLY A 308 12.20 -18.36 20.45
CA GLY A 308 12.29 -17.20 21.33
C GLY A 308 11.66 -15.93 20.74
N ARG A 309 11.79 -14.82 21.48
CA ARG A 309 11.22 -13.54 21.07
C ARG A 309 12.11 -12.84 20.06
N ILE A 310 11.48 -12.27 19.02
CA ILE A 310 12.14 -11.37 18.08
C ILE A 310 12.60 -10.12 18.83
N CYS A 311 13.89 -9.78 18.66
CA CYS A 311 14.54 -8.64 19.28
C CYS A 311 14.49 -7.41 18.35
N MET A 312 15.05 -6.29 18.78
CA MET A 312 15.07 -5.05 17.99
C MET A 312 15.77 -5.23 16.64
N ASP A 313 16.92 -5.90 16.62
CA ASP A 313 17.80 -5.98 15.46
C ASP A 313 18.08 -7.41 14.98
N GLN A 314 17.60 -8.42 15.71
CA GLN A 314 17.91 -9.84 15.47
C GLN A 314 16.78 -10.74 15.98
N PHE A 315 16.75 -11.97 15.45
CA PHE A 315 15.96 -13.06 16.00
C PHE A 315 16.65 -14.41 15.78
N MET A 316 16.19 -15.45 16.43
CA MET A 316 16.79 -16.78 16.41
C MET A 316 15.85 -17.78 15.73
N VAL A 317 16.45 -18.73 14.99
CA VAL A 317 15.73 -19.83 14.34
C VAL A 317 16.40 -21.16 14.61
N ASP A 318 15.61 -22.23 14.66
CA ASP A 318 16.11 -23.60 14.75
C ASP A 318 16.58 -24.06 13.36
N VAL A 319 17.86 -24.41 13.27
CA VAL A 319 18.49 -24.93 12.06
C VAL A 319 19.06 -26.34 12.26
N SER A 320 18.59 -27.07 13.27
CA SER A 320 19.08 -28.42 13.61
C SER A 320 19.05 -29.39 12.44
N ASP A 321 18.00 -29.31 11.62
CA ASP A 321 17.77 -30.21 10.46
C ASP A 321 18.23 -29.58 9.13
N ILE A 322 18.94 -28.44 9.16
CA ILE A 322 19.43 -27.75 7.96
C ILE A 322 20.96 -27.79 7.95
N GLN A 323 21.51 -28.48 6.97
CA GLN A 323 22.96 -28.62 6.80
C GLN A 323 23.55 -27.38 6.12
N GLY A 324 24.84 -27.11 6.35
CA GLY A 324 25.56 -26.04 5.67
C GLY A 324 25.26 -24.62 6.16
N VAL A 325 24.45 -24.45 7.21
CA VAL A 325 24.16 -23.11 7.76
C VAL A 325 25.37 -22.58 8.51
N GLU A 326 25.88 -21.45 8.04
CA GLU A 326 27.05 -20.76 8.58
C GLU A 326 26.89 -19.24 8.54
N LEU A 327 27.87 -18.51 9.04
CA LEU A 327 27.92 -17.05 8.99
C LEU A 327 27.81 -16.56 7.54
N GLY A 328 26.86 -15.66 7.26
CA GLY A 328 26.61 -15.11 5.93
C GLY A 328 25.63 -15.91 5.07
N THR A 329 25.17 -17.09 5.52
CA THR A 329 24.13 -17.86 4.81
C THR A 329 22.90 -16.97 4.60
N GLU A 330 22.36 -16.93 3.37
CA GLU A 330 21.16 -16.14 3.01
C GLU A 330 19.91 -16.73 3.68
N VAL A 331 19.09 -15.84 4.18
CA VAL A 331 17.80 -16.17 4.82
C VAL A 331 16.69 -15.44 4.10
N GLN A 332 15.64 -16.12 3.71
CA GLN A 332 14.48 -15.54 3.05
C GLN A 332 13.34 -15.36 4.07
N LEU A 333 12.91 -14.11 4.24
CA LEU A 333 11.86 -13.69 5.18
C LEU A 333 10.51 -13.58 4.50
N LEU A 334 10.50 -13.09 3.24
CA LEU A 334 9.37 -13.11 2.31
C LEU A 334 9.84 -13.72 0.99
N THR A 335 9.00 -14.59 0.43
CA THR A 335 9.25 -15.31 -0.83
C THR A 335 8.00 -15.31 -1.71
N ASP A 336 8.08 -15.94 -2.86
CA ASP A 336 6.90 -16.12 -3.72
C ASP A 336 5.86 -17.10 -3.10
N ASN A 337 6.29 -18.02 -2.23
CA ASN A 337 5.47 -19.05 -1.58
C ASN A 337 5.09 -18.72 -0.12
N TYR A 338 5.70 -17.71 0.46
CA TYR A 338 5.38 -17.14 1.77
C TYR A 338 5.54 -15.63 1.66
N ASN A 339 4.49 -14.99 1.19
CA ASN A 339 4.49 -13.56 0.88
C ASN A 339 3.91 -12.73 2.05
N ALA A 340 3.71 -11.43 1.83
CA ALA A 340 3.21 -10.54 2.87
C ALA A 340 1.77 -10.85 3.30
N ASP A 341 0.92 -11.42 2.42
CA ASP A 341 -0.44 -11.83 2.80
C ASP A 341 -0.40 -13.05 3.72
N ASP A 342 0.51 -14.01 3.46
CA ASP A 342 0.69 -15.20 4.29
C ASP A 342 1.23 -14.81 5.68
N MET A 343 2.27 -13.96 5.72
CA MET A 343 2.82 -13.43 6.97
C MET A 343 1.77 -12.65 7.77
N ALA A 344 0.92 -11.88 7.10
CA ALA A 344 -0.16 -11.14 7.73
C ALA A 344 -1.19 -12.04 8.41
N GLN A 345 -1.54 -13.19 7.80
CA GLN A 345 -2.43 -14.18 8.39
C GLN A 345 -1.86 -14.75 9.69
N ASP A 346 -0.55 -15.05 9.73
CA ASP A 346 0.12 -15.59 10.93
C ASP A 346 0.05 -14.66 12.15
N ILE A 347 -0.03 -13.34 11.90
CA ILE A 347 -0.03 -12.32 12.96
C ILE A 347 -1.36 -11.58 13.13
N GLY A 348 -2.38 -11.91 12.33
CA GLY A 348 -3.73 -11.34 12.45
C GLY A 348 -3.84 -9.90 11.92
N THR A 349 -3.18 -9.62 10.80
CA THR A 349 -3.24 -8.32 10.11
C THR A 349 -3.43 -8.50 8.59
N ILE A 350 -3.12 -7.48 7.80
CA ILE A 350 -3.23 -7.45 6.33
C ILE A 350 -1.87 -7.23 5.65
N GLY A 351 -1.68 -7.77 4.45
CA GLY A 351 -0.44 -7.66 3.68
C GLY A 351 0.03 -6.22 3.48
N TYR A 352 -0.91 -5.26 3.42
CA TYR A 352 -0.61 -3.81 3.37
C TYR A 352 0.28 -3.37 4.53
N GLU A 353 -0.07 -3.76 5.76
CA GLU A 353 0.68 -3.37 6.95
C GLU A 353 2.07 -4.00 6.95
N VAL A 354 2.17 -5.26 6.56
CA VAL A 354 3.46 -5.97 6.49
C VAL A 354 4.45 -5.23 5.59
N VAL A 355 4.06 -4.91 4.35
CA VAL A 355 4.97 -4.24 3.40
C VAL A 355 5.24 -2.78 3.75
N CYS A 356 4.25 -2.04 4.27
CA CYS A 356 4.41 -0.64 4.67
C CYS A 356 5.31 -0.47 5.88
N ASN A 357 5.35 -1.46 6.79
CA ASN A 357 6.15 -1.42 8.02
C ASN A 357 7.65 -1.74 7.80
N ILE A 358 8.04 -2.22 6.62
CA ILE A 358 9.46 -2.43 6.31
C ILE A 358 10.18 -1.07 6.33
N SER A 359 11.02 -0.87 7.34
CA SER A 359 11.63 0.41 7.64
C SER A 359 12.68 0.84 6.59
N ASN A 360 13.06 2.12 6.60
CA ASN A 360 14.10 2.65 5.72
C ASN A 360 15.51 2.11 6.05
N ARG A 361 15.68 1.38 7.17
CA ARG A 361 16.92 0.66 7.49
C ARG A 361 17.18 -0.53 6.54
N VAL A 362 16.12 -1.05 5.93
CA VAL A 362 16.18 -2.17 4.98
C VAL A 362 16.41 -1.62 3.57
N THR A 363 17.51 -1.98 2.96
CA THR A 363 17.86 -1.52 1.60
C THR A 363 16.89 -2.08 0.57
N ARG A 364 16.39 -1.21 -0.34
CA ARG A 364 15.62 -1.64 -1.51
C ARG A 364 16.56 -1.88 -2.67
N VAL A 365 16.49 -3.06 -3.26
CA VAL A 365 17.25 -3.48 -4.45
C VAL A 365 16.25 -3.71 -5.58
N TYR A 366 16.37 -2.97 -6.65
CA TYR A 366 15.46 -3.04 -7.79
C TYR A 366 16.02 -3.97 -8.87
N LEU A 367 15.17 -4.94 -9.32
CA LEU A 367 15.48 -5.97 -10.31
C LEU A 367 14.77 -5.70 -11.64
#